data_b2237b5305bad67fc20c6d3b3f149ddb
#
_entry.id   b2237b5305bad67fc20c6d3b3f149ddb
#
_cell.length_a   1.000
_cell.length_b   1.000
_cell.length_c   1.000
_cell.angle_alpha   90.00
_cell.angle_beta   90.00
_cell.angle_gamma   90.00
#
_symmetry.space_group_name_H-M   'P 1'
#
loop_
_entity.id
_entity.type
_entity.pdbx_description
1 polymer ?
#
loop_
_entity_poly.entity_id
_entity_poly.type
_entity_poly.pdbx_seq_one_letter_code
_entity_poly.pdbx_strand_id
1 'polypeptide(L)'
;TQPPLKGRLATKHYRSTKNIYMEVFDQLINDNKLKTLRYEKEGVDFAKIINPEKIECLEIAFCSLTSLFGIACLSNLRRISLYYCRFLQDISSIGDLQMLENITLYSLPQVKKHFKIPELINLVALSYTRVGGIETIRGIEELPKLIYLGLSQVKVKDNDYSPILQSKSLERVFWCGSPFKVPALKELRKLRPDIVIGGNLYNEIYFAKKNKSNDNK
;
A
#
# COMPACT_ATOMS: atom_id res chain seq x y z
N THR A 1 -1.20 35.69 -12.53
CA THR A 1 -2.10 34.57 -12.91
C THR A 1 -1.94 33.46 -11.88
N GLN A 2 -2.99 33.23 -11.08
CA GLN A 2 -2.99 32.20 -10.04
C GLN A 2 -2.93 30.79 -10.68
N PRO A 3 -2.21 29.82 -10.09
CA PRO A 3 -2.20 28.45 -10.60
C PRO A 3 -3.58 27.81 -10.43
N PRO A 4 -3.97 26.88 -11.32
CA PRO A 4 -5.32 26.35 -11.36
C PRO A 4 -5.68 25.61 -10.07
N LEU A 5 -6.90 25.84 -9.60
CA LEU A 5 -7.50 25.30 -8.37
C LEU A 5 -7.37 23.77 -8.17
N LYS A 6 -7.12 23.02 -9.24
CA LYS A 6 -6.92 21.56 -9.21
C LYS A 6 -5.71 21.11 -8.38
N GLY A 7 -4.64 21.90 -8.27
CA GLY A 7 -3.45 21.55 -7.50
C GLY A 7 -3.66 21.64 -5.97
N ARG A 8 -4.47 22.59 -5.51
CA ARG A 8 -4.78 22.76 -4.07
C ARG A 8 -5.67 21.65 -3.52
N LEU A 9 -6.63 21.18 -4.29
CA LEU A 9 -7.51 20.07 -3.89
C LEU A 9 -6.75 18.75 -3.82
N ALA A 10 -5.86 18.48 -4.77
CA ALA A 10 -5.04 17.26 -4.76
C ALA A 10 -4.10 17.21 -3.55
N THR A 11 -3.46 18.33 -3.19
CA THR A 11 -2.57 18.42 -2.02
C THR A 11 -3.31 18.27 -0.70
N LYS A 12 -4.52 18.84 -0.60
CA LYS A 12 -5.36 18.69 0.60
C LYS A 12 -5.86 17.25 0.77
N HIS A 13 -6.25 16.61 -0.33
CA HIS A 13 -6.69 15.21 -0.32
C HIS A 13 -5.52 14.26 0.01
N TYR A 14 -4.33 14.49 -0.53
CA TYR A 14 -3.11 13.75 -0.18
C TYR A 14 -2.82 13.80 1.33
N ARG A 15 -2.83 14.99 1.94
CA ARG A 15 -2.60 15.13 3.38
C ARG A 15 -3.66 14.42 4.22
N SER A 16 -4.92 14.50 3.82
CA SER A 16 -6.02 13.81 4.50
C SER A 16 -5.91 12.29 4.40
N THR A 17 -5.68 11.77 3.18
CA THR A 17 -5.52 10.33 2.97
C THR A 17 -4.24 9.79 3.61
N LYS A 18 -3.13 10.54 3.55
CA LYS A 18 -1.89 10.18 4.21
C LYS A 18 -2.10 9.96 5.70
N ASN A 19 -2.78 10.88 6.38
CA ASN A 19 -3.03 10.76 7.83
C ASN A 19 -3.84 9.51 8.15
N ILE A 20 -4.88 9.19 7.37
CA ILE A 20 -5.73 8.04 7.61
C ILE A 20 -4.97 6.72 7.41
N TYR A 21 -4.26 6.58 6.28
CA TYR A 21 -3.52 5.35 5.98
C TYR A 21 -2.29 5.17 6.88
N MET A 22 -1.56 6.25 7.19
CA MET A 22 -0.40 6.20 8.08
C MET A 22 -0.80 5.83 9.51
N GLU A 23 -1.88 6.39 10.05
CA GLU A 23 -2.36 6.03 11.40
C GLU A 23 -2.72 4.55 11.53
N VAL A 24 -3.29 3.94 10.49
CA VAL A 24 -3.61 2.51 10.49
C VAL A 24 -2.36 1.65 10.49
N PHE A 25 -1.40 2.00 9.63
CA PHE A 25 -0.14 1.27 9.50
C PHE A 25 0.78 1.50 10.70
N ASP A 26 0.82 2.72 11.26
CA ASP A 26 1.60 3.03 12.46
C ASP A 26 1.09 2.26 13.70
N GLN A 27 -0.19 1.88 13.72
CA GLN A 27 -0.74 1.01 14.76
C GLN A 27 -0.37 -0.47 14.55
N LEU A 28 -0.19 -0.90 13.30
CA LEU A 28 0.18 -2.28 12.97
C LEU A 28 1.69 -2.53 13.10
N ILE A 29 2.48 -1.49 12.86
CA ILE A 29 3.94 -1.55 12.83
C ILE A 29 4.45 -0.38 13.67
N ASN A 30 4.93 -0.59 14.86
CA ASN A 30 5.38 0.42 15.82
C ASN A 30 6.59 1.24 15.30
N ASP A 31 6.36 2.10 14.31
CA ASP A 31 7.35 2.65 13.37
C ASP A 31 7.88 4.05 13.70
N ASN A 32 7.60 4.58 14.89
CA ASN A 32 7.98 5.95 15.27
C ASN A 32 9.50 6.23 15.27
N LYS A 33 10.33 5.23 14.96
CA LYS A 33 11.80 5.33 15.00
C LYS A 33 12.51 5.15 13.66
N LEU A 34 11.79 4.85 12.56
CA LEU A 34 12.42 4.58 11.26
C LEU A 34 13.04 5.83 10.65
N LYS A 35 14.23 5.70 10.08
CA LYS A 35 14.87 6.77 9.31
C LYS A 35 14.15 6.95 7.98
N THR A 36 13.45 8.06 7.82
CA THR A 36 12.59 8.36 6.68
C THR A 36 13.28 9.26 5.68
N LEU A 37 13.32 8.83 4.42
CA LEU A 37 13.66 9.65 3.26
C LEU A 37 12.38 10.01 2.50
N ARG A 38 12.19 11.30 2.22
CA ARG A 38 10.99 11.79 1.54
C ARG A 38 11.36 12.64 0.32
N TYR A 39 10.70 12.34 -0.81
CA TYR A 39 10.73 13.14 -2.03
C TYR A 39 9.32 13.63 -2.36
N GLU A 40 9.19 14.94 -2.62
CA GLU A 40 7.93 15.54 -3.05
C GLU A 40 8.18 16.49 -4.21
N LYS A 41 7.57 16.22 -5.38
CA LYS A 41 7.67 17.01 -6.62
C LYS A 41 9.04 17.03 -7.30
N GLU A 42 10.02 16.41 -6.72
CA GLU A 42 11.39 16.36 -7.24
C GLU A 42 11.65 15.06 -8.01
N GLY A 43 12.68 15.05 -8.83
CA GLY A 43 13.22 13.82 -9.39
C GLY A 43 13.96 13.04 -8.31
N VAL A 44 13.87 11.71 -8.37
CA VAL A 44 14.62 10.82 -7.47
C VAL A 44 15.75 10.18 -8.26
N ASP A 45 16.97 10.36 -7.78
CA ASP A 45 18.16 9.66 -8.28
C ASP A 45 18.70 8.80 -7.13
N PHE A 46 18.38 7.51 -7.17
CA PHE A 46 18.78 6.58 -6.12
C PHE A 46 20.30 6.45 -5.98
N ALA A 47 21.08 6.68 -7.07
CA ALA A 47 22.53 6.61 -7.04
C ALA A 47 23.18 7.74 -6.22
N LYS A 48 22.44 8.83 -5.97
CA LYS A 48 22.93 10.00 -5.20
C LYS A 48 22.53 9.95 -3.72
N ILE A 49 21.84 8.91 -3.27
CA ILE A 49 21.48 8.78 -1.86
C ILE A 49 22.72 8.47 -1.03
N ILE A 50 22.98 9.32 -0.04
CA ILE A 50 24.09 9.15 0.89
C ILE A 50 23.66 8.20 2.03
N ASN A 51 24.48 7.17 2.31
CA ASN A 51 24.20 6.13 3.32
C ASN A 51 22.84 5.44 3.08
N PRO A 52 22.59 4.87 1.91
CA PRO A 52 21.31 4.28 1.57
C PRO A 52 20.91 3.15 2.50
N GLU A 53 21.87 2.44 3.10
CA GLU A 53 21.67 1.36 4.08
C GLU A 53 21.06 1.85 5.40
N LYS A 54 21.07 3.16 5.66
CA LYS A 54 20.45 3.75 6.86
C LYS A 54 18.99 4.11 6.66
N ILE A 55 18.48 4.01 5.43
CA ILE A 55 17.10 4.38 5.11
C ILE A 55 16.20 3.17 5.30
N GLU A 56 15.24 3.29 6.19
CA GLU A 56 14.26 2.25 6.53
C GLU A 56 12.85 2.58 6.02
N CYS A 57 12.58 3.86 5.73
CA CYS A 57 11.29 4.31 5.22
C CYS A 57 11.49 5.26 4.04
N LEU A 58 10.81 5.01 2.92
CA LEU A 58 10.82 5.85 1.73
C LEU A 58 9.41 6.33 1.39
N GLU A 59 9.25 7.64 1.28
CA GLU A 59 8.04 8.25 0.73
C GLU A 59 8.37 9.02 -0.55
N ILE A 60 7.63 8.75 -1.62
CA ILE A 60 7.72 9.47 -2.89
C ILE A 60 6.34 9.98 -3.26
N ALA A 61 6.19 11.29 -3.44
CA ALA A 61 4.92 11.90 -3.78
C ALA A 61 5.03 12.92 -4.92
N PHE A 62 4.09 12.87 -5.87
CA PHE A 62 4.00 13.79 -7.02
C PHE A 62 5.24 13.84 -7.92
N CYS A 63 6.13 12.84 -7.85
CA CYS A 63 7.36 12.80 -8.61
C CYS A 63 7.15 12.36 -10.07
N SER A 64 8.03 12.80 -10.96
CA SER A 64 8.02 12.49 -12.40
C SER A 64 8.79 11.22 -12.77
N LEU A 65 8.86 10.26 -11.85
CA LEU A 65 9.51 8.97 -12.07
C LEU A 65 8.75 8.13 -13.10
N THR A 66 9.49 7.41 -13.94
CA THR A 66 8.95 6.38 -14.84
C THR A 66 9.19 4.96 -14.33
N SER A 67 10.23 4.77 -13.51
CA SER A 67 10.59 3.49 -12.87
C SER A 67 11.24 3.73 -11.52
N LEU A 68 11.37 2.64 -10.75
CA LEU A 68 12.12 2.62 -9.48
C LEU A 68 13.52 2.00 -9.66
N PHE A 69 14.07 2.05 -10.86
CA PHE A 69 15.40 1.51 -11.12
C PHE A 69 16.44 2.11 -10.16
N GLY A 70 17.26 1.25 -9.55
CA GLY A 70 18.28 1.65 -8.57
C GLY A 70 17.80 1.64 -7.12
N ILE A 71 16.50 1.42 -6.83
CA ILE A 71 15.96 1.40 -5.45
C ILE A 71 16.59 0.29 -4.58
N ALA A 72 17.16 -0.76 -5.17
CA ALA A 72 17.80 -1.86 -4.46
C ALA A 72 18.97 -1.44 -3.58
N CYS A 73 19.54 -0.24 -3.79
CA CYS A 73 20.55 0.32 -2.88
C CYS A 73 20.00 0.53 -1.45
N LEU A 74 18.68 0.66 -1.28
CA LEU A 74 18.01 0.82 0.01
C LEU A 74 17.78 -0.57 0.67
N SER A 75 18.84 -1.32 0.91
CA SER A 75 18.78 -2.73 1.34
C SER A 75 18.05 -2.97 2.67
N ASN A 76 17.98 -1.97 3.54
CA ASN A 76 17.29 -2.03 4.83
C ASN A 76 15.89 -1.40 4.81
N LEU A 77 15.34 -1.14 3.61
CA LEU A 77 14.02 -0.51 3.50
C LEU A 77 12.92 -1.46 4.00
N ARG A 78 12.20 -1.00 5.02
CA ARG A 78 11.07 -1.71 5.65
C ARG A 78 9.72 -1.16 5.19
N ARG A 79 9.67 0.12 4.82
CA ARG A 79 8.44 0.77 4.36
C ARG A 79 8.67 1.54 3.06
N ILE A 80 7.77 1.35 2.09
CA ILE A 80 7.70 2.17 0.89
C ILE A 80 6.28 2.73 0.71
N SER A 81 6.20 4.03 0.41
CA SER A 81 4.93 4.70 0.14
C SER A 81 5.05 5.57 -1.12
N LEU A 82 4.25 5.26 -2.13
CA LEU A 82 4.23 5.98 -3.41
C LEU A 82 2.88 6.65 -3.60
N TYR A 83 2.89 7.97 -3.80
CA TYR A 83 1.68 8.78 -3.92
C TYR A 83 1.70 9.64 -5.18
N TYR A 84 0.66 9.55 -6.00
CA TYR A 84 0.43 10.43 -7.16
C TYR A 84 1.60 10.54 -8.15
N CYS A 85 2.41 9.48 -8.31
CA CYS A 85 3.46 9.42 -9.32
C CYS A 85 2.85 9.00 -10.66
N ARG A 86 2.33 9.98 -11.39
CA ARG A 86 1.46 9.77 -12.57
C ARG A 86 2.17 9.12 -13.76
N PHE A 87 3.48 9.24 -13.84
CA PHE A 87 4.28 8.71 -14.95
C PHE A 87 4.93 7.38 -14.63
N LEU A 88 4.81 6.90 -13.40
CA LEU A 88 5.45 5.67 -12.93
C LEU A 88 4.81 4.46 -13.63
N GLN A 89 5.61 3.71 -14.39
CA GLN A 89 5.18 2.58 -15.20
C GLN A 89 5.75 1.25 -14.70
N ASP A 90 6.93 1.27 -14.08
CA ASP A 90 7.63 0.08 -13.63
C ASP A 90 7.96 0.17 -12.15
N ILE A 91 7.37 -0.73 -11.36
CA ILE A 91 7.61 -0.88 -9.93
C ILE A 91 8.15 -2.27 -9.57
N SER A 92 8.65 -3.01 -10.58
CA SER A 92 9.12 -4.38 -10.40
C SER A 92 10.29 -4.49 -9.41
N SER A 93 11.17 -3.47 -9.36
CA SER A 93 12.30 -3.43 -8.44
C SER A 93 11.92 -3.39 -6.95
N ILE A 94 10.64 -3.21 -6.61
CA ILE A 94 10.17 -3.38 -5.22
C ILE A 94 10.41 -4.83 -4.75
N GLY A 95 10.33 -5.81 -5.65
CA GLY A 95 10.60 -7.22 -5.32
C GLY A 95 12.02 -7.51 -4.85
N ASP A 96 12.98 -6.64 -5.17
CA ASP A 96 14.37 -6.78 -4.74
C ASP A 96 14.60 -6.40 -3.26
N LEU A 97 13.60 -5.76 -2.62
CA LEU A 97 13.67 -5.20 -1.28
C LEU A 97 13.20 -6.19 -0.21
N GLN A 98 14.04 -7.14 0.15
CA GLN A 98 13.69 -8.30 1.00
C GLN A 98 13.27 -7.94 2.44
N MET A 99 13.62 -6.75 2.92
CA MET A 99 13.28 -6.29 4.28
C MET A 99 11.93 -5.59 4.36
N LEU A 100 11.21 -5.45 3.22
CA LEU A 100 9.92 -4.74 3.20
C LEU A 100 8.86 -5.42 4.07
N GLU A 101 8.27 -4.61 4.93
CA GLU A 101 7.14 -4.93 5.80
C GLU A 101 5.86 -4.23 5.36
N ASN A 102 5.99 -3.08 4.73
CA ASN A 102 4.84 -2.27 4.35
C ASN A 102 4.98 -1.63 2.98
N ILE A 103 3.97 -1.83 2.14
CA ILE A 103 3.88 -1.23 0.81
C ILE A 103 2.55 -0.48 0.67
N THR A 104 2.62 0.83 0.44
CA THR A 104 1.46 1.67 0.15
C THR A 104 1.59 2.31 -1.23
N LEU A 105 0.69 1.95 -2.13
CA LEU A 105 0.65 2.45 -3.50
C LEU A 105 -0.67 3.21 -3.71
N TYR A 106 -0.57 4.52 -3.98
CA TYR A 106 -1.74 5.36 -4.10
C TYR A 106 -1.70 6.23 -5.37
N SER A 107 -2.71 6.10 -6.21
CA SER A 107 -2.90 6.89 -7.44
C SER A 107 -1.70 6.80 -8.41
N LEU A 108 -1.41 5.59 -8.86
CA LEU A 108 -0.37 5.22 -9.81
C LEU A 108 -1.01 4.62 -11.08
N PRO A 109 -1.73 5.41 -11.89
CA PRO A 109 -2.59 4.88 -12.96
C PRO A 109 -1.83 4.29 -14.15
N GLN A 110 -0.54 4.64 -14.34
CA GLN A 110 0.26 4.22 -15.48
C GLN A 110 1.13 2.98 -15.21
N VAL A 111 1.07 2.41 -14.00
CA VAL A 111 1.84 1.20 -13.69
C VAL A 111 1.43 0.05 -14.60
N LYS A 112 2.43 -0.60 -15.21
CA LYS A 112 2.28 -1.73 -16.12
C LYS A 112 3.07 -2.96 -15.65
N LYS A 113 4.20 -2.72 -14.97
CA LYS A 113 5.04 -3.79 -14.42
C LYS A 113 5.03 -3.72 -12.90
N HIS A 114 4.55 -4.79 -12.28
CA HIS A 114 4.50 -4.98 -10.84
C HIS A 114 5.65 -5.87 -10.36
N PHE A 115 5.91 -5.81 -9.05
CA PHE A 115 6.82 -6.72 -8.36
C PHE A 115 6.15 -8.10 -8.15
N LYS A 116 6.98 -9.11 -7.91
CA LYS A 116 6.52 -10.44 -7.55
C LYS A 116 6.23 -10.49 -6.05
N ILE A 117 4.99 -10.79 -5.70
CA ILE A 117 4.52 -10.82 -4.31
C ILE A 117 5.23 -11.89 -3.47
N PRO A 118 5.38 -13.16 -3.94
CA PRO A 118 5.93 -14.24 -3.10
C PRO A 118 7.36 -14.00 -2.60
N GLU A 119 8.11 -13.10 -3.26
CA GLU A 119 9.49 -12.78 -2.87
C GLU A 119 9.57 -11.94 -1.59
N LEU A 120 8.46 -11.31 -1.16
CA LEU A 120 8.41 -10.36 -0.05
C LEU A 120 7.99 -11.03 1.27
N ILE A 121 8.75 -12.03 1.74
CA ILE A 121 8.42 -12.88 2.91
C ILE A 121 8.26 -12.15 4.24
N ASN A 122 8.76 -10.91 4.34
CA ASN A 122 8.61 -10.07 5.53
C ASN A 122 7.41 -9.13 5.47
N LEU A 123 6.65 -9.15 4.36
CA LEU A 123 5.55 -8.22 4.16
C LEU A 123 4.41 -8.48 5.15
N VAL A 124 4.02 -7.41 5.85
CA VAL A 124 2.94 -7.37 6.85
C VAL A 124 1.70 -6.70 6.27
N ALA A 125 1.90 -5.66 5.47
CA ALA A 125 0.79 -4.90 4.90
C ALA A 125 1.05 -4.50 3.44
N LEU A 126 0.04 -4.72 2.59
CA LEU A 126 0.05 -4.36 1.17
C LEU A 126 -1.22 -3.58 0.84
N SER A 127 -1.07 -2.37 0.29
CA SER A 127 -2.20 -1.53 -0.09
C SER A 127 -2.08 -0.98 -1.51
N TYR A 128 -3.10 -1.24 -2.29
CA TYR A 128 -3.31 -0.68 -3.63
C TYR A 128 -4.53 0.23 -3.65
N THR A 129 -4.36 1.50 -4.00
CA THR A 129 -5.46 2.45 -4.21
C THR A 129 -5.28 3.18 -5.54
N ARG A 130 -6.20 3.01 -6.48
CA ARG A 130 -6.13 3.58 -7.84
C ARG A 130 -4.81 3.26 -8.55
N VAL A 131 -4.36 2.04 -8.47
CA VAL A 131 -3.15 1.55 -9.15
C VAL A 131 -3.55 0.81 -10.41
N GLY A 132 -2.88 1.09 -11.52
CA GLY A 132 -3.09 0.41 -12.79
C GLY A 132 -2.36 -0.93 -12.89
N GLY A 133 -2.71 -1.73 -13.88
CA GLY A 133 -1.95 -2.89 -14.34
C GLY A 133 -1.82 -4.07 -13.38
N ILE A 134 -2.64 -4.20 -12.34
CA ILE A 134 -2.59 -5.37 -11.45
C ILE A 134 -3.07 -6.59 -12.21
N GLU A 135 -2.14 -7.49 -12.57
CA GLU A 135 -2.45 -8.72 -13.28
C GLU A 135 -3.09 -9.76 -12.34
N THR A 136 -2.47 -9.96 -11.16
CA THR A 136 -2.84 -10.97 -10.18
C THR A 136 -2.49 -10.51 -8.78
N ILE A 137 -3.12 -11.13 -7.79
CA ILE A 137 -2.71 -11.04 -6.37
C ILE A 137 -2.14 -12.39 -5.88
N ARG A 138 -1.88 -13.34 -6.78
CA ARG A 138 -1.27 -14.62 -6.43
C ARG A 138 0.07 -14.41 -5.75
N GLY A 139 0.34 -15.25 -4.78
CA GLY A 139 1.51 -15.18 -3.91
C GLY A 139 1.22 -14.54 -2.55
N ILE A 140 0.09 -13.83 -2.35
CA ILE A 140 -0.27 -13.36 -1.00
C ILE A 140 -0.54 -14.52 -0.04
N GLU A 141 -1.01 -15.66 -0.55
CA GLU A 141 -1.26 -16.90 0.20
C GLU A 141 0.03 -17.55 0.72
N GLU A 142 1.15 -17.24 0.10
CA GLU A 142 2.48 -17.77 0.46
C GLU A 142 3.18 -16.90 1.52
N LEU A 143 2.70 -15.66 1.77
CA LEU A 143 3.33 -14.71 2.67
C LEU A 143 3.00 -15.02 4.14
N PRO A 144 3.99 -15.42 4.95
CA PRO A 144 3.72 -15.91 6.31
C PRO A 144 3.34 -14.81 7.31
N LYS A 145 3.60 -13.54 6.97
CA LYS A 145 3.41 -12.39 7.85
C LYS A 145 2.36 -11.38 7.36
N LEU A 146 1.74 -11.61 6.19
CA LEU A 146 0.79 -10.66 5.62
C LEU A 146 -0.54 -10.68 6.37
N ILE A 147 -0.78 -9.67 7.20
CA ILE A 147 -2.02 -9.51 7.97
C ILE A 147 -3.02 -8.56 7.33
N TYR A 148 -2.57 -7.67 6.45
CA TYR A 148 -3.42 -6.66 5.83
C TYR A 148 -3.29 -6.60 4.32
N LEU A 149 -4.42 -6.63 3.61
CA LEU A 149 -4.51 -6.40 2.17
C LEU A 149 -5.53 -5.30 1.88
N GLY A 150 -5.09 -4.22 1.24
CA GLY A 150 -5.94 -3.12 0.77
C GLY A 150 -6.13 -3.13 -0.75
N LEU A 151 -7.38 -3.22 -1.21
CA LEU A 151 -7.76 -3.18 -2.63
C LEU A 151 -8.83 -2.11 -2.82
N SER A 152 -8.44 -0.88 -3.17
CA SER A 152 -9.36 0.24 -3.31
C SER A 152 -9.32 0.83 -4.72
N GLN A 153 -10.47 0.84 -5.39
CA GLN A 153 -10.60 1.40 -6.74
C GLN A 153 -9.55 0.85 -7.73
N VAL A 154 -9.28 -0.43 -7.64
CA VAL A 154 -8.37 -1.19 -8.51
C VAL A 154 -9.14 -2.28 -9.23
N LYS A 155 -8.53 -2.85 -10.28
CA LYS A 155 -9.01 -4.05 -10.95
C LYS A 155 -7.87 -5.05 -11.00
N VAL A 156 -8.15 -6.29 -10.62
CA VAL A 156 -7.26 -7.44 -10.76
C VAL A 156 -7.67 -8.18 -12.03
N LYS A 157 -6.77 -8.31 -13.00
CA LYS A 157 -7.12 -8.72 -14.36
C LYS A 157 -7.48 -10.18 -14.48
N ASP A 158 -6.78 -11.07 -13.79
CA ASP A 158 -7.08 -12.50 -13.75
C ASP A 158 -8.40 -12.83 -13.04
N ASN A 159 -8.95 -11.86 -12.32
CA ASN A 159 -10.19 -12.00 -11.56
C ASN A 159 -10.17 -13.13 -10.52
N ASP A 160 -8.99 -13.56 -10.10
CA ASP A 160 -8.80 -14.63 -9.12
C ASP A 160 -8.65 -14.06 -7.70
N TYR A 161 -9.62 -14.38 -6.83
CA TYR A 161 -9.60 -14.03 -5.42
C TYR A 161 -9.25 -15.21 -4.51
N SER A 162 -9.00 -16.38 -5.08
CA SER A 162 -8.64 -17.58 -4.31
C SER A 162 -7.42 -17.38 -3.39
N PRO A 163 -6.41 -16.54 -3.72
CA PRO A 163 -5.32 -16.24 -2.81
C PRO A 163 -5.79 -15.65 -1.46
N ILE A 164 -6.88 -14.85 -1.45
CA ILE A 164 -7.46 -14.34 -0.19
C ILE A 164 -8.05 -15.49 0.63
N LEU A 165 -8.68 -16.47 -0.04
CA LEU A 165 -9.26 -17.62 0.64
C LEU A 165 -8.20 -18.56 1.22
N GLN A 166 -7.06 -18.69 0.55
CA GLN A 166 -5.99 -19.61 0.89
C GLN A 166 -4.97 -19.04 1.89
N SER A 167 -4.89 -17.71 2.00
CA SER A 167 -3.95 -17.07 2.92
C SER A 167 -4.26 -17.41 4.37
N LYS A 168 -3.26 -17.93 5.10
CA LYS A 168 -3.37 -18.30 6.51
C LYS A 168 -3.06 -17.15 7.48
N SER A 169 -2.29 -16.17 7.00
CA SER A 169 -1.82 -15.04 7.81
C SER A 169 -2.75 -13.82 7.74
N LEU A 170 -3.61 -13.76 6.71
CA LEU A 170 -4.43 -12.60 6.43
C LEU A 170 -5.57 -12.46 7.45
N GLU A 171 -5.59 -11.33 8.16
CA GLU A 171 -6.61 -10.99 9.16
C GLU A 171 -7.58 -9.92 8.67
N ARG A 172 -7.14 -9.04 7.78
CA ARG A 172 -7.90 -7.88 7.33
C ARG A 172 -7.80 -7.66 5.83
N VAL A 173 -8.95 -7.47 5.19
CA VAL A 173 -9.04 -7.06 3.78
C VAL A 173 -9.86 -5.78 3.68
N PHE A 174 -9.24 -4.70 3.24
CA PHE A 174 -9.94 -3.50 2.84
C PHE A 174 -10.32 -3.59 1.36
N TRP A 175 -11.60 -3.55 1.08
CA TRP A 175 -12.15 -3.71 -0.25
C TRP A 175 -13.11 -2.55 -0.57
N CYS A 176 -12.71 -1.67 -1.49
CA CYS A 176 -13.53 -0.57 -1.97
C CYS A 176 -13.56 -0.53 -3.50
N GLY A 177 -14.74 -0.45 -4.07
CA GLY A 177 -14.95 -0.60 -5.51
C GLY A 177 -15.15 -2.05 -5.93
N SER A 178 -14.71 -2.40 -7.13
CA SER A 178 -14.89 -3.75 -7.70
C SER A 178 -13.56 -4.30 -8.22
N PRO A 179 -12.65 -4.75 -7.31
CA PRO A 179 -11.36 -5.32 -7.72
C PRO A 179 -11.52 -6.61 -8.52
N PHE A 180 -12.58 -7.36 -8.26
CA PHE A 180 -12.95 -8.59 -8.97
C PHE A 180 -14.37 -8.47 -9.52
N LYS A 181 -14.68 -9.27 -10.56
CA LYS A 181 -16.02 -9.32 -11.16
C LYS A 181 -16.99 -10.09 -10.26
N VAL A 182 -16.54 -11.18 -9.69
CA VAL A 182 -17.22 -12.09 -8.74
C VAL A 182 -16.16 -12.77 -7.88
N PRO A 183 -16.48 -13.20 -6.67
CA PRO A 183 -17.77 -13.12 -6.03
C PRO A 183 -18.06 -11.76 -5.44
N ALA A 184 -19.30 -11.55 -5.06
CA ALA A 184 -19.65 -10.41 -4.26
C ALA A 184 -18.93 -10.49 -2.90
N LEU A 185 -18.56 -9.35 -2.36
CA LEU A 185 -17.98 -9.19 -1.01
C LEU A 185 -18.70 -10.02 0.07
N LYS A 186 -20.02 -10.19 -0.09
CA LYS A 186 -20.87 -11.00 0.78
C LYS A 186 -20.50 -12.49 0.80
N GLU A 187 -20.09 -13.04 -0.34
CA GLU A 187 -19.67 -14.44 -0.44
C GLU A 187 -18.30 -14.65 0.22
N LEU A 188 -17.36 -13.75 -0.02
CA LEU A 188 -16.05 -13.80 0.62
C LEU A 188 -16.15 -13.80 2.14
N ARG A 189 -17.05 -12.97 2.72
CA ARG A 189 -17.33 -12.95 4.16
C ARG A 189 -17.89 -14.26 4.72
N LYS A 190 -18.65 -15.02 3.90
CA LYS A 190 -19.12 -16.34 4.29
C LYS A 190 -18.02 -17.39 4.29
N LEU A 191 -17.12 -17.32 3.30
CA LEU A 191 -16.04 -18.29 3.14
C LEU A 191 -14.89 -18.05 4.13
N ARG A 192 -14.67 -16.80 4.52
CA ARG A 192 -13.62 -16.38 5.46
C ARG A 192 -14.22 -15.50 6.57
N PRO A 193 -15.04 -16.10 7.48
CA PRO A 193 -15.63 -15.35 8.60
C PRO A 193 -14.59 -14.89 9.64
N ASP A 194 -13.40 -15.47 9.60
CA ASP A 194 -12.23 -15.13 10.41
C ASP A 194 -11.55 -13.82 9.99
N ILE A 195 -11.76 -13.39 8.72
CA ILE A 195 -11.17 -12.17 8.20
C ILE A 195 -12.11 -10.98 8.34
N VAL A 196 -11.60 -9.87 8.86
CA VAL A 196 -12.33 -8.59 8.84
C VAL A 196 -12.31 -8.03 7.43
N ILE A 197 -13.43 -8.12 6.71
CA ILE A 197 -13.57 -7.60 5.36
C ILE A 197 -14.47 -6.37 5.39
N GLY A 198 -13.88 -5.19 5.19
CA GLY A 198 -14.56 -3.90 5.22
C GLY A 198 -14.36 -3.07 3.96
N GLY A 199 -15.39 -2.29 3.57
CA GLY A 199 -15.33 -1.28 2.50
C GLY A 199 -15.13 0.14 3.02
N ASN A 200 -15.09 0.35 4.35
CA ASN A 200 -14.93 1.66 4.96
C ASN A 200 -14.04 1.60 6.21
N LEU A 201 -12.75 1.56 5.97
CA LEU A 201 -11.72 1.50 7.02
C LEU A 201 -11.85 2.66 8.03
N TYR A 202 -12.32 3.82 7.59
CA TYR A 202 -12.53 4.99 8.44
C TYR A 202 -13.54 4.72 9.56
N ASN A 203 -14.64 4.09 9.23
CA ASN A 203 -15.67 3.76 10.23
C ASN A 203 -15.17 2.70 11.21
N GLU A 204 -14.47 1.67 10.75
CA GLU A 204 -13.97 0.59 11.61
C GLU A 204 -12.94 1.09 12.63
N ILE A 205 -12.03 1.97 12.21
CA ILE A 205 -11.02 2.58 13.10
C ILE A 205 -11.66 3.56 14.08
N TYR A 206 -12.61 4.37 13.61
CA TYR A 206 -13.35 5.31 14.45
C TYR A 206 -14.13 4.59 15.55
N PHE A 207 -14.82 3.52 15.21
CA PHE A 207 -15.59 2.72 16.18
C PHE A 207 -14.69 1.90 17.11
N ALA A 208 -13.56 1.38 16.67
CA ALA A 208 -12.58 0.70 17.52
C ALA A 208 -11.96 1.67 18.56
N LYS A 209 -11.66 2.90 18.18
CA LYS A 209 -11.19 3.94 19.13
C LYS A 209 -12.28 4.32 20.14
N LYS A 210 -13.53 4.42 19.71
CA LYS A 210 -14.66 4.79 20.58
C LYS A 210 -14.97 3.71 21.61
N ASN A 211 -14.87 2.44 21.24
CA ASN A 211 -15.10 1.33 22.17
C ASN A 211 -13.98 1.25 23.23
N LYS A 212 -12.70 1.41 22.86
CA LYS A 212 -11.61 1.46 23.84
C LYS A 212 -11.67 2.64 24.81
N SER A 213 -12.30 3.76 24.42
CA SER A 213 -12.49 4.92 25.33
C SER A 213 -13.66 4.73 26.30
N ASN A 214 -14.57 3.79 26.04
CA ASN A 214 -15.69 3.47 26.92
C ASN A 214 -15.35 2.36 27.95
N ASP A 215 -14.38 1.51 27.65
CA ASP A 215 -13.92 0.45 28.57
C ASP A 215 -12.97 0.98 29.68
N ASN A 216 -12.59 2.26 29.60
CA ASN A 216 -11.74 2.93 30.59
C ASN A 216 -12.51 3.97 31.45
N LYS A 217 -13.82 3.88 31.53
CA LYS A 217 -14.66 4.61 32.47
C LYS A 217 -15.45 3.62 33.33
#